data_7aff45de4de1dfff818da5b43028a5d1
#
_entry.id   7aff45de4de1dfff818da5b43028a5d1
#
_cell.length_a   1.000
_cell.length_b   1.000
_cell.length_c   1.000
_cell.angle_alpha   90.00
_cell.angle_beta   90.00
_cell.angle_gamma   90.00
#
_symmetry.space_group_name_H-M   'P 1'
#
loop_
_entity.id
_entity.type
_entity.pdbx_description
1 polymer ?
#
loop_
_entity_poly.entity_id
_entity_poly.type
_entity_poly.pdbx_seq_one_letter_code
_entity_poly.pdbx_strand_id
1 'polypeptide(L)'
;LLLHKHSHIPALFGDLRFIVIDEIHSLMRADRGGQCLCLIERLSRLASCNPRRIGLSATIGDLELAGRFLGSGSGRDTIIPRIEDAQQRWRLSISHFFVGEGAEEMAAGEDETVAQGRCLINPNETASLSNCLIPPPPEPATDAAPAGADLGLGYIFEHTRGKKCLVFCNSREEAEGVTTTLRRYCEANNEPDRFLIHHGNLSSAVRESAEDVMRDEELDQTTVTTATLELGIDIGRLERAFQIDAPFTVSAFLQRMGRTGRRGSPPEMWFVMREDRAEPRTTLGATIPWKLLQGIALVQLYLEDRWVEPPRLDRLPYSLLYHQTMATLASGGEMTPAELAARVLTLGYFHRVSSEDFRILLHHLIDIDHIQLTEEGGLIVGIAGERVINSYRFYGVFQENEEYTVRNESQELGTIVLPPPVGEKLAIAGATWLVEEVDHKRHLVYATQVK
;
A
#
# COMPACT_ATOMS: atom_id res chain seq x y z
N LEU A 1 6.72 3.21 22.72
CA LEU A 1 7.93 2.91 23.51
C LEU A 1 8.19 3.93 24.60
N LEU A 2 7.99 5.22 24.36
CA LEU A 2 8.02 6.25 25.42
C LEU A 2 7.04 5.90 26.54
N LEU A 3 5.88 5.35 26.22
CA LEU A 3 4.90 4.89 27.19
C LEU A 3 5.43 3.76 28.07
N HIS A 4 6.25 2.84 27.57
CA HIS A 4 6.79 1.72 28.37
C HIS A 4 7.80 2.14 29.44
N LYS A 5 8.33 3.37 29.36
CA LYS A 5 9.18 3.96 30.41
C LYS A 5 8.37 4.77 31.45
N HIS A 6 7.08 4.93 31.23
CA HIS A 6 6.27 5.82 32.07
C HIS A 6 5.76 5.10 33.31
N SER A 7 6.10 5.62 34.49
CA SER A 7 5.71 5.05 35.79
C SER A 7 4.18 5.05 36.02
N HIS A 8 3.43 5.84 35.29
CA HIS A 8 1.97 5.95 35.40
C HIS A 8 1.18 4.99 34.50
N ILE A 9 1.84 4.07 33.78
CA ILE A 9 1.14 3.09 32.92
C ILE A 9 0.04 2.32 33.64
N PRO A 10 0.24 1.79 34.87
CA PRO A 10 -0.84 1.12 35.59
C PRO A 10 -2.05 2.02 35.85
N ALA A 11 -1.82 3.30 36.16
CA ALA A 11 -2.89 4.26 36.40
C ALA A 11 -3.62 4.67 35.12
N LEU A 12 -2.90 4.74 33.99
CA LEU A 12 -3.47 5.16 32.71
C LEU A 12 -4.23 4.04 31.98
N PHE A 13 -3.75 2.79 32.10
CA PHE A 13 -4.23 1.65 31.31
C PHE A 13 -4.72 0.47 32.15
N GLY A 14 -4.75 0.58 33.49
CA GLY A 14 -5.20 -0.51 34.36
C GLY A 14 -6.65 -0.96 34.09
N ASP A 15 -7.51 -0.04 33.67
CA ASP A 15 -8.91 -0.30 33.31
C ASP A 15 -9.13 -0.52 31.80
N LEU A 16 -8.06 -0.75 31.03
CA LEU A 16 -8.18 -0.97 29.58
C LEU A 16 -8.93 -2.28 29.32
N ARG A 17 -10.11 -2.19 28.71
CA ARG A 17 -11.00 -3.34 28.46
C ARG A 17 -10.96 -3.84 27.04
N PHE A 18 -10.74 -2.94 26.07
CA PHE A 18 -10.80 -3.26 24.64
C PHE A 18 -9.64 -2.59 23.90
N ILE A 19 -9.11 -3.30 22.90
CA ILE A 19 -8.22 -2.78 21.88
C ILE A 19 -8.84 -3.13 20.55
N VAL A 20 -9.17 -2.13 19.75
CA VAL A 20 -9.71 -2.30 18.40
C VAL A 20 -8.58 -2.05 17.39
N ILE A 21 -8.38 -3.01 16.52
CA ILE A 21 -7.40 -2.95 15.43
C ILE A 21 -8.19 -2.98 14.13
N ASP A 22 -8.27 -1.83 13.49
CA ASP A 22 -8.87 -1.71 12.18
C ASP A 22 -7.88 -2.15 11.10
N GLU A 23 -8.41 -2.67 9.98
CA GLU A 23 -7.63 -3.18 8.85
C GLU A 23 -6.52 -4.17 9.27
N ILE A 24 -6.87 -5.12 10.16
CA ILE A 24 -5.90 -6.07 10.74
C ILE A 24 -5.10 -6.83 9.68
N HIS A 25 -5.67 -7.08 8.50
CA HIS A 25 -4.99 -7.76 7.40
C HIS A 25 -3.70 -7.03 6.97
N SER A 26 -3.65 -5.71 7.06
CA SER A 26 -2.46 -4.92 6.73
C SER A 26 -1.31 -5.15 7.70
N LEU A 27 -1.63 -5.41 8.97
CA LEU A 27 -0.66 -5.72 10.02
C LEU A 27 -0.15 -7.15 9.93
N MET A 28 -0.99 -8.10 9.50
CA MET A 28 -0.63 -9.53 9.46
C MET A 28 0.48 -9.85 8.44
N ARG A 29 0.73 -8.97 7.49
CA ARG A 29 1.69 -9.19 6.38
C ARG A 29 3.10 -8.69 6.66
N ALA A 30 3.27 -7.85 7.66
CA ALA A 30 4.52 -7.14 7.92
C ALA A 30 4.99 -7.31 9.37
N ASP A 31 6.29 -7.16 9.59
CA ASP A 31 6.92 -7.14 10.93
C ASP A 31 6.32 -6.08 11.85
N ARG A 32 5.75 -5.01 11.26
CA ARG A 32 4.99 -3.98 11.98
C ARG A 32 3.82 -4.56 12.79
N GLY A 33 3.14 -5.57 12.26
CA GLY A 33 2.06 -6.24 12.99
C GLY A 33 2.57 -7.02 14.19
N GLY A 34 3.65 -7.77 14.02
CA GLY A 34 4.33 -8.45 15.13
C GLY A 34 4.82 -7.47 16.20
N GLN A 35 5.39 -6.32 15.79
CA GLN A 35 5.76 -5.24 16.70
C GLN A 35 4.54 -4.73 17.47
N CYS A 36 3.42 -4.50 16.80
CA CYS A 36 2.18 -4.03 17.42
C CYS A 36 1.69 -5.02 18.49
N LEU A 37 1.66 -6.32 18.18
CA LEU A 37 1.29 -7.36 19.15
C LEU A 37 2.24 -7.41 20.34
N CYS A 38 3.54 -7.38 20.12
CA CYS A 38 4.53 -7.33 21.21
C CYS A 38 4.33 -6.12 22.12
N LEU A 39 4.04 -4.95 21.54
CA LEU A 39 3.78 -3.73 22.31
C LEU A 39 2.48 -3.82 23.12
N ILE A 40 1.42 -4.40 22.56
CA ILE A 40 0.15 -4.64 23.24
C ILE A 40 0.37 -5.60 24.42
N GLU A 41 1.11 -6.70 24.25
CA GLU A 41 1.41 -7.64 25.33
C GLU A 41 2.25 -6.99 26.44
N ARG A 42 3.29 -6.25 26.08
CA ARG A 42 4.12 -5.53 27.05
C ARG A 42 3.31 -4.49 27.82
N LEU A 43 2.47 -3.71 27.12
CA LEU A 43 1.58 -2.74 27.75
C LEU A 43 0.63 -3.43 28.73
N SER A 44 0.01 -4.54 28.29
CA SER A 44 -0.92 -5.31 29.14
C SER A 44 -0.25 -5.85 30.41
N ARG A 45 0.99 -6.35 30.30
CA ARG A 45 1.78 -6.81 31.46
C ARG A 45 2.13 -5.67 32.40
N LEU A 46 2.56 -4.52 31.88
CA LEU A 46 2.92 -3.35 32.69
C LEU A 46 1.68 -2.73 33.38
N ALA A 47 0.56 -2.72 32.72
CA ALA A 47 -0.71 -2.21 33.25
C ALA A 47 -1.47 -3.24 34.11
N SER A 48 -0.99 -4.48 34.20
CA SER A 48 -1.65 -5.60 34.89
C SER A 48 -3.10 -5.80 34.41
N CYS A 49 -3.36 -5.62 33.10
CA CYS A 49 -4.66 -5.79 32.48
C CYS A 49 -4.60 -6.81 31.33
N ASN A 50 -5.75 -7.35 30.95
CA ASN A 50 -5.87 -8.24 29.78
C ASN A 50 -7.06 -7.79 28.91
N PRO A 51 -6.89 -6.76 28.06
CA PRO A 51 -7.96 -6.24 27.22
C PRO A 51 -8.41 -7.25 26.16
N ARG A 52 -9.70 -7.21 25.82
CA ARG A 52 -10.20 -7.92 24.64
C ARG A 52 -9.68 -7.25 23.39
N ARG A 53 -9.18 -8.05 22.44
CA ARG A 53 -8.70 -7.55 21.16
C ARG A 53 -9.75 -7.80 20.10
N ILE A 54 -10.10 -6.78 19.35
CA ILE A 54 -11.10 -6.81 18.28
C ILE A 54 -10.37 -6.44 16.98
N GLY A 55 -10.37 -7.35 16.02
CA GLY A 55 -9.84 -7.10 14.68
C GLY A 55 -10.99 -6.85 13.71
N LEU A 56 -10.87 -5.79 12.92
CA LEU A 56 -11.79 -5.47 11.84
C LEU A 56 -11.04 -5.57 10.51
N SER A 57 -11.68 -6.14 9.50
CA SER A 57 -11.14 -6.17 8.14
C SER A 57 -12.20 -6.57 7.12
N ALA A 58 -12.10 -5.97 5.93
CA ALA A 58 -12.96 -6.32 4.80
C ALA A 58 -12.35 -7.43 3.90
N THR A 59 -11.05 -7.74 4.03
CA THR A 59 -10.31 -8.56 3.07
C THR A 59 -9.39 -9.57 3.74
N ILE A 60 -9.98 -10.57 4.42
CA ILE A 60 -9.24 -11.67 5.05
C ILE A 60 -9.68 -12.98 4.40
N GLY A 61 -8.74 -13.76 3.84
CA GLY A 61 -9.01 -15.08 3.30
C GLY A 61 -9.13 -16.15 4.40
N ASP A 62 -8.23 -16.12 5.38
CA ASP A 62 -8.20 -17.08 6.50
C ASP A 62 -8.51 -16.39 7.83
N LEU A 63 -9.77 -16.48 8.25
CA LEU A 63 -10.26 -15.89 9.50
C LEU A 63 -9.65 -16.57 10.75
N GLU A 64 -9.40 -17.88 10.68
CA GLU A 64 -8.80 -18.64 11.79
C GLU A 64 -7.35 -18.18 12.04
N LEU A 65 -6.60 -17.97 10.96
CA LEU A 65 -5.25 -17.43 11.04
C LEU A 65 -5.23 -16.01 11.60
N ALA A 66 -6.19 -15.18 11.19
CA ALA A 66 -6.37 -13.82 11.72
C ALA A 66 -6.72 -13.85 13.22
N GLY A 67 -7.58 -14.77 13.63
CA GLY A 67 -7.93 -14.98 15.02
C GLY A 67 -6.73 -15.40 15.87
N ARG A 68 -5.93 -16.35 15.39
CA ARG A 68 -4.68 -16.76 16.06
C ARG A 68 -3.67 -15.62 16.16
N PHE A 69 -3.51 -14.83 15.09
CA PHE A 69 -2.63 -13.67 15.10
C PHE A 69 -3.07 -12.66 16.17
N LEU A 70 -4.34 -12.25 16.13
CA LEU A 70 -4.90 -11.27 17.07
C LEU A 70 -4.85 -11.76 18.53
N GLY A 71 -5.14 -13.05 18.75
CA GLY A 71 -5.14 -13.69 20.05
C GLY A 71 -3.76 -13.99 20.64
N SER A 72 -2.67 -13.82 19.88
CA SER A 72 -1.31 -14.15 20.30
C SER A 72 -0.98 -13.54 21.64
N GLY A 73 -0.53 -14.35 22.59
CA GLY A 73 -0.14 -13.95 23.96
C GLY A 73 -1.28 -13.44 24.86
N SER A 74 -2.55 -13.47 24.43
CA SER A 74 -3.67 -12.99 25.25
C SER A 74 -4.21 -14.03 26.24
N GLY A 75 -4.06 -15.33 25.93
CA GLY A 75 -4.67 -16.43 26.67
C GLY A 75 -6.20 -16.44 26.65
N ARG A 76 -6.84 -15.69 25.76
CA ARG A 76 -8.29 -15.62 25.58
C ARG A 76 -8.74 -16.45 24.40
N ASP A 77 -9.95 -17.01 24.49
CA ASP A 77 -10.60 -17.66 23.38
C ASP A 77 -10.90 -16.67 22.25
N THR A 78 -10.75 -17.15 21.01
CA THR A 78 -11.02 -16.39 19.81
C THR A 78 -12.45 -16.68 19.34
N ILE A 79 -13.21 -15.62 19.09
CA ILE A 79 -14.57 -15.70 18.52
C ILE A 79 -14.51 -15.07 17.12
N ILE A 80 -14.95 -15.80 16.12
CA ILE A 80 -15.00 -15.37 14.72
C ILE A 80 -16.48 -15.30 14.31
N PRO A 81 -17.11 -14.10 14.40
CA PRO A 81 -18.47 -13.96 13.91
C PRO A 81 -18.48 -14.09 12.39
N ARG A 82 -19.32 -14.99 11.89
CA ARG A 82 -19.59 -15.11 10.45
C ARG A 82 -20.85 -14.32 10.14
N ILE A 83 -20.71 -13.30 9.31
CA ILE A 83 -21.85 -12.56 8.76
C ILE A 83 -22.14 -13.19 7.41
N GLU A 84 -23.38 -13.60 7.17
CA GLU A 84 -23.80 -14.04 5.84
C GLU A 84 -23.68 -12.85 4.89
N ASP A 85 -22.78 -12.95 3.90
CA ASP A 85 -22.59 -11.91 2.91
C ASP A 85 -23.89 -11.68 2.14
N ALA A 86 -24.39 -10.46 2.19
CA ALA A 86 -25.39 -10.00 1.25
C ALA A 86 -24.80 -10.14 -0.17
N GLN A 87 -25.58 -10.71 -1.09
CA GLN A 87 -25.18 -10.90 -2.49
C GLN A 87 -24.82 -9.54 -3.11
N GLN A 88 -23.54 -9.17 -3.09
CA GLN A 88 -23.07 -7.95 -3.68
C GLN A 88 -22.71 -8.20 -5.15
N ARG A 89 -23.42 -7.56 -6.07
CA ARG A 89 -23.11 -7.63 -7.50
C ARG A 89 -21.97 -6.64 -7.80
N TRP A 90 -21.04 -7.05 -8.64
CA TRP A 90 -19.92 -6.20 -9.08
C TRP A 90 -20.06 -5.86 -10.56
N ARG A 91 -19.52 -4.70 -10.95
CA ARG A 91 -19.34 -4.32 -12.33
C ARG A 91 -17.86 -4.29 -12.62
N LEU A 92 -17.35 -5.27 -13.37
CA LEU A 92 -15.97 -5.34 -13.79
C LEU A 92 -15.87 -5.15 -15.29
N SER A 93 -14.87 -4.37 -15.71
CA SER A 93 -14.47 -4.23 -17.12
C SER A 93 -12.98 -4.48 -17.22
N ILE A 94 -12.54 -5.22 -18.21
CA ILE A 94 -11.11 -5.42 -18.54
C ILE A 94 -10.92 -4.99 -19.97
N SER A 95 -10.11 -3.94 -20.18
CA SER A 95 -9.73 -3.43 -21.51
C SER A 95 -8.22 -3.60 -21.67
N HIS A 96 -7.78 -4.07 -22.81
CA HIS A 96 -6.39 -4.32 -23.14
C HIS A 96 -5.93 -3.44 -24.29
N PHE A 97 -4.80 -2.77 -24.10
CA PHE A 97 -4.22 -1.82 -25.07
C PHE A 97 -2.75 -2.13 -25.29
N PHE A 98 -2.33 -2.08 -26.54
CA PHE A 98 -0.91 -2.05 -26.86
C PHE A 98 -0.42 -0.61 -26.85
N VAL A 99 0.74 -0.38 -26.21
CA VAL A 99 1.40 0.92 -26.10
C VAL A 99 2.80 0.82 -26.72
N GLY A 100 3.38 1.95 -27.14
CA GLY A 100 4.71 2.02 -27.74
C GLY A 100 4.74 2.65 -29.13
N GLU A 101 5.94 2.76 -29.71
CA GLU A 101 6.13 3.30 -31.07
C GLU A 101 5.37 2.47 -32.10
N GLY A 102 4.54 3.09 -32.89
CA GLY A 102 3.69 2.44 -33.90
C GLY A 102 2.26 2.12 -33.44
N ALA A 103 1.86 2.38 -32.19
CA ALA A 103 0.47 2.25 -31.79
C ALA A 103 -0.45 3.26 -32.47
N GLU A 104 0.08 4.39 -32.94
CA GLU A 104 -0.65 5.44 -33.62
C GLU A 104 -1.05 5.08 -35.09
N GLU A 105 -0.26 4.22 -35.76
CA GLU A 105 -0.55 3.85 -37.19
C GLU A 105 -1.75 2.90 -37.30
N MET A 106 -2.18 2.25 -36.23
CA MET A 106 -3.27 1.27 -36.29
C MET A 106 -4.64 1.84 -35.93
N ALA A 107 -4.72 3.01 -35.34
CA ALA A 107 -6.00 3.69 -35.17
C ALA A 107 -6.65 4.10 -36.55
N ALA A 108 -5.89 4.00 -37.65
CA ALA A 108 -6.33 4.26 -39.01
C ALA A 108 -6.61 2.99 -39.85
N GLY A 109 -6.41 1.79 -39.32
CA GLY A 109 -6.60 0.50 -40.01
C GLY A 109 -7.83 -0.26 -39.50
N GLU A 110 -8.74 -0.58 -40.43
CA GLU A 110 -10.09 -1.11 -40.18
C GLU A 110 -10.16 -2.54 -39.59
N ASP A 111 -9.07 -3.19 -39.08
CA ASP A 111 -9.09 -4.65 -38.88
C ASP A 111 -8.41 -5.24 -37.61
N GLU A 112 -8.28 -4.50 -36.51
CA GLU A 112 -7.88 -5.16 -35.27
C GLU A 112 -8.80 -4.84 -34.09
N THR A 113 -9.60 -5.86 -33.75
CA THR A 113 -10.46 -5.94 -32.58
C THR A 113 -9.63 -5.73 -31.31
N VAL A 114 -9.74 -4.56 -30.69
CA VAL A 114 -9.41 -4.38 -29.29
C VAL A 114 -10.29 -5.35 -28.52
N ALA A 115 -9.71 -6.35 -27.86
CA ALA A 115 -10.46 -7.29 -27.05
C ALA A 115 -10.98 -6.52 -25.83
N GLN A 116 -12.21 -5.99 -25.92
CA GLN A 116 -12.90 -5.35 -24.80
C GLN A 116 -13.95 -6.31 -24.26
N GLY A 117 -13.80 -6.72 -23.01
CA GLY A 117 -14.79 -7.52 -22.29
C GLY A 117 -15.35 -6.74 -21.10
N ARG A 118 -16.65 -6.47 -21.09
CA ARG A 118 -17.37 -6.03 -19.88
C ARG A 118 -18.11 -7.20 -19.27
N CYS A 119 -17.97 -7.38 -17.98
CA CYS A 119 -18.66 -8.43 -17.26
C CYS A 119 -19.41 -7.86 -16.05
N LEU A 120 -20.70 -8.23 -15.94
CA LEU A 120 -21.44 -8.12 -14.68
C LEU A 120 -21.25 -9.44 -13.94
N ILE A 121 -20.48 -9.41 -12.85
CA ILE A 121 -20.16 -10.61 -12.08
C ILE A 121 -20.97 -10.59 -10.80
N ASN A 122 -21.71 -11.68 -10.56
CA ASN A 122 -22.22 -11.99 -9.25
C ASN A 122 -21.22 -12.91 -8.55
N PRO A 123 -20.50 -12.44 -7.53
CA PRO A 123 -19.45 -13.21 -6.89
C PRO A 123 -19.95 -14.48 -6.18
N ASN A 124 -21.26 -14.66 -6.07
CA ASN A 124 -21.88 -15.84 -5.45
C ASN A 124 -22.40 -16.86 -6.47
N GLU A 125 -22.28 -16.59 -7.76
CA GLU A 125 -22.58 -17.56 -8.82
C GLU A 125 -21.24 -18.03 -9.39
N THR A 126 -21.09 -19.33 -9.60
CA THR A 126 -19.98 -19.94 -10.35
C THR A 126 -20.07 -19.51 -11.83
N ALA A 127 -19.77 -18.26 -12.10
CA ALA A 127 -19.80 -17.70 -13.44
C ALA A 127 -18.46 -17.94 -14.12
N SER A 128 -18.46 -18.78 -15.15
CA SER A 128 -17.37 -18.79 -16.12
C SER A 128 -17.32 -17.42 -16.80
N LEU A 129 -16.15 -16.79 -16.84
CA LEU A 129 -15.89 -15.53 -17.55
C LEU A 129 -16.32 -15.58 -19.04
N SER A 130 -16.45 -16.80 -19.60
CA SER A 130 -16.90 -17.04 -20.98
C SER A 130 -18.33 -16.58 -21.28
N ASN A 131 -19.19 -16.36 -20.29
CA ASN A 131 -20.59 -16.01 -20.47
C ASN A 131 -20.92 -14.52 -20.29
N CYS A 132 -19.92 -13.68 -20.11
CA CYS A 132 -20.10 -12.29 -19.70
C CYS A 132 -19.70 -11.26 -20.77
N LEU A 133 -19.66 -11.61 -22.04
CA LEU A 133 -19.34 -10.66 -23.11
C LEU A 133 -20.51 -9.70 -23.33
N ILE A 134 -20.41 -8.50 -22.80
CA ILE A 134 -21.22 -7.36 -23.21
C ILE A 134 -20.47 -6.69 -24.37
N PRO A 135 -21.14 -6.37 -25.49
CA PRO A 135 -20.48 -5.69 -26.61
C PRO A 135 -19.80 -4.40 -26.13
N PRO A 136 -18.65 -4.07 -26.68
CA PRO A 136 -17.93 -2.85 -26.32
C PRO A 136 -18.85 -1.63 -26.53
N PRO A 137 -18.70 -0.56 -25.71
CA PRO A 137 -19.32 0.72 -26.03
C PRO A 137 -18.74 1.20 -27.37
N PRO A 138 -19.48 2.03 -28.12
CA PRO A 138 -18.96 2.65 -29.35
C PRO A 138 -17.61 3.32 -29.05
N GLU A 139 -16.67 3.20 -29.98
CA GLU A 139 -15.35 3.80 -29.86
C GLU A 139 -15.47 5.27 -29.47
N PRO A 140 -14.75 5.77 -28.48
CA PRO A 140 -14.71 7.20 -28.22
C PRO A 140 -14.06 7.88 -29.43
N ALA A 141 -14.75 8.86 -30.01
CA ALA A 141 -14.16 9.74 -30.98
C ALA A 141 -13.04 10.55 -30.28
N THR A 142 -11.80 10.13 -30.46
CA THR A 142 -10.62 10.83 -29.91
C THR A 142 -10.29 11.99 -30.87
N ASP A 143 -10.99 13.10 -30.73
CA ASP A 143 -10.82 14.24 -31.63
C ASP A 143 -9.49 15.00 -31.46
N ALA A 144 -8.77 14.83 -30.34
CA ALA A 144 -7.42 15.39 -30.17
C ALA A 144 -6.63 14.63 -29.12
N ALA A 145 -5.90 13.59 -29.51
CA ALA A 145 -4.89 12.97 -28.65
C ALA A 145 -3.59 13.81 -28.73
N PRO A 146 -2.95 14.12 -27.58
CA PRO A 146 -1.64 14.74 -27.58
C PRO A 146 -0.60 13.78 -28.18
N ALA A 147 0.41 14.33 -28.88
CA ALA A 147 1.47 13.53 -29.50
C ALA A 147 2.13 12.57 -28.48
N GLY A 148 2.26 11.29 -28.83
CA GLY A 148 2.78 10.24 -27.95
C GLY A 148 1.81 9.78 -26.87
N ALA A 149 0.51 10.06 -27.01
CA ALA A 149 -0.51 9.60 -26.08
C ALA A 149 -0.81 8.12 -26.27
N ASP A 150 -0.95 7.42 -25.16
CA ASP A 150 -1.29 6.02 -25.18
C ASP A 150 -2.83 5.82 -25.18
N LEU A 151 -3.28 4.85 -25.96
CA LEU A 151 -4.71 4.55 -26.14
C LEU A 151 -5.42 4.21 -24.81
N GLY A 152 -4.74 3.56 -23.88
CA GLY A 152 -5.29 3.23 -22.56
C GLY A 152 -5.56 4.48 -21.71
N LEU A 153 -4.69 5.49 -21.79
CA LEU A 153 -4.91 6.76 -21.09
C LEU A 153 -5.99 7.60 -21.77
N GLY A 154 -6.07 7.57 -23.10
CA GLY A 154 -7.19 8.16 -23.85
C GLY A 154 -8.53 7.55 -23.43
N TYR A 155 -8.59 6.24 -23.27
CA TYR A 155 -9.77 5.53 -22.77
C TYR A 155 -10.17 6.00 -21.35
N ILE A 156 -9.20 6.13 -20.41
CA ILE A 156 -9.46 6.68 -19.08
C ILE A 156 -9.97 8.11 -19.17
N PHE A 157 -9.32 8.96 -19.98
CA PHE A 157 -9.70 10.36 -20.17
C PHE A 157 -11.17 10.50 -20.58
N GLU A 158 -11.63 9.76 -21.59
CA GLU A 158 -13.00 9.79 -22.07
C GLU A 158 -14.01 9.31 -21.01
N HIS A 159 -13.69 8.22 -20.32
CA HIS A 159 -14.63 7.57 -19.40
C HIS A 159 -14.67 8.19 -17.99
N THR A 160 -13.84 9.21 -17.74
CA THR A 160 -13.85 10.01 -16.50
C THR A 160 -14.61 11.33 -16.64
N ARG A 161 -15.05 11.72 -17.84
CA ARG A 161 -15.80 12.97 -18.06
C ARG A 161 -17.11 12.98 -17.26
N GLY A 162 -17.34 14.07 -16.52
CA GLY A 162 -18.55 14.26 -15.72
C GLY A 162 -18.74 13.20 -14.64
N LYS A 163 -17.64 12.65 -14.11
CA LYS A 163 -17.69 11.62 -13.08
C LYS A 163 -16.59 11.80 -12.05
N LYS A 164 -16.93 11.47 -10.83
CA LYS A 164 -15.97 11.38 -9.73
C LYS A 164 -15.34 10.00 -9.71
N CYS A 165 -14.06 9.91 -10.10
CA CYS A 165 -13.35 8.66 -10.31
C CYS A 165 -12.04 8.58 -9.52
N LEU A 166 -11.58 7.35 -9.27
CA LEU A 166 -10.19 7.05 -8.89
C LEU A 166 -9.49 6.31 -10.04
N VAL A 167 -8.22 6.62 -10.24
CA VAL A 167 -7.32 5.88 -11.13
C VAL A 167 -6.17 5.35 -10.29
N PHE A 168 -6.16 4.04 -10.07
CA PHE A 168 -5.11 3.38 -9.30
C PHE A 168 -3.94 2.99 -10.19
N CYS A 169 -2.73 3.37 -9.76
CA CYS A 169 -1.45 3.00 -10.34
C CYS A 169 -0.67 2.10 -9.39
N ASN A 170 0.28 1.33 -9.90
CA ASN A 170 1.08 0.42 -9.12
C ASN A 170 2.38 1.05 -8.59
N SER A 171 2.82 2.16 -9.16
CA SER A 171 3.96 2.95 -8.67
C SER A 171 3.62 4.44 -8.60
N ARG A 172 4.46 5.19 -7.88
CA ARG A 172 4.34 6.65 -7.75
C ARG A 172 4.72 7.34 -9.05
N GLU A 173 5.77 6.84 -9.69
CA GLU A 173 6.28 7.33 -10.97
C GLU A 173 5.21 7.16 -12.06
N GLU A 174 4.52 6.02 -12.08
CA GLU A 174 3.39 5.78 -12.97
C GLU A 174 2.25 6.76 -12.70
N ALA A 175 1.89 6.99 -11.42
CA ALA A 175 0.83 7.93 -11.06
C ALA A 175 1.14 9.36 -11.51
N GLU A 176 2.40 9.80 -11.38
CA GLU A 176 2.85 11.12 -11.85
C GLU A 176 2.79 11.22 -13.37
N GLY A 177 3.30 10.22 -14.10
CA GLY A 177 3.27 10.17 -15.56
C GLY A 177 1.85 10.16 -16.12
N VAL A 178 0.98 9.34 -15.53
CA VAL A 178 -0.45 9.25 -15.89
C VAL A 178 -1.15 10.58 -15.65
N THR A 179 -0.95 11.20 -14.48
CA THR A 179 -1.58 12.50 -14.17
C THR A 179 -1.14 13.58 -15.16
N THR A 180 0.16 13.67 -15.44
CA THR A 180 0.72 14.63 -16.39
C THR A 180 0.14 14.43 -17.79
N THR A 181 0.03 13.18 -18.23
CA THR A 181 -0.54 12.86 -19.56
C THR A 181 -2.02 13.18 -19.64
N LEU A 182 -2.82 12.85 -18.62
CA LEU A 182 -4.24 13.16 -18.57
C LEU A 182 -4.51 14.68 -18.55
N ARG A 183 -3.66 15.47 -17.90
CA ARG A 183 -3.72 16.94 -17.94
C ARG A 183 -3.43 17.48 -19.35
N ARG A 184 -2.47 16.90 -20.06
CA ARG A 184 -2.21 17.24 -21.47
C ARG A 184 -3.41 16.94 -22.38
N TYR A 185 -4.17 15.87 -22.10
CA TYR A 185 -5.43 15.63 -22.79
C TYR A 185 -6.45 16.75 -22.53
N CYS A 186 -6.55 17.27 -21.29
CA CYS A 186 -7.40 18.43 -21.01
C CYS A 186 -6.96 19.65 -21.84
N GLU A 187 -5.66 19.95 -21.86
CA GLU A 187 -5.11 21.06 -22.63
C GLU A 187 -5.38 20.92 -24.13
N ALA A 188 -5.13 19.73 -24.70
CA ALA A 188 -5.36 19.46 -26.14
C ALA A 188 -6.83 19.57 -26.54
N ASN A 189 -7.75 19.24 -25.62
CA ASN A 189 -9.21 19.32 -25.87
C ASN A 189 -9.83 20.65 -25.39
N ASN A 190 -9.01 21.63 -24.90
CA ASN A 190 -9.48 22.88 -24.31
C ASN A 190 -10.49 22.67 -23.17
N GLU A 191 -10.31 21.60 -22.40
CA GLU A 191 -11.10 21.29 -21.20
C GLU A 191 -10.39 21.77 -19.92
N PRO A 192 -11.13 22.13 -18.86
CA PRO A 192 -10.53 22.44 -17.57
C PRO A 192 -9.82 21.22 -16.98
N ASP A 193 -8.71 21.45 -16.27
CA ASP A 193 -8.02 20.38 -15.54
C ASP A 193 -8.94 19.82 -14.45
N ARG A 194 -9.19 18.51 -14.53
CA ARG A 194 -10.02 17.76 -13.59
C ARG A 194 -9.24 16.62 -12.91
N PHE A 195 -7.91 16.56 -13.09
CA PHE A 195 -7.08 15.48 -12.59
C PHE A 195 -6.25 15.90 -11.38
N LEU A 196 -6.47 15.23 -10.27
CA LEU A 196 -5.71 15.37 -9.04
C LEU A 196 -4.72 14.21 -8.92
N ILE A 197 -3.69 14.40 -8.11
CA ILE A 197 -2.73 13.35 -7.77
C ILE A 197 -2.67 13.15 -6.26
N HIS A 198 -2.56 11.88 -5.83
CA HIS A 198 -2.42 11.54 -4.42
C HIS A 198 -1.52 10.32 -4.21
N HIS A 199 -0.36 10.50 -3.58
CA HIS A 199 0.51 9.41 -3.14
C HIS A 199 1.39 9.82 -1.95
N GLY A 200 2.01 8.84 -1.29
CA GLY A 200 2.71 9.03 -0.01
C GLY A 200 3.89 9.98 -0.03
N ASN A 201 4.53 10.21 -1.19
CA ASN A 201 5.72 11.06 -1.31
C ASN A 201 5.41 12.53 -1.63
N LEU A 202 4.15 12.87 -1.82
CA LEU A 202 3.74 14.28 -1.94
C LEU A 202 3.84 14.99 -0.59
N SER A 203 4.11 16.29 -0.63
CA SER A 203 4.08 17.12 0.58
C SER A 203 2.70 17.09 1.23
N SER A 204 2.64 17.30 2.55
CA SER A 204 1.36 17.31 3.28
C SER A 204 0.37 18.32 2.70
N ALA A 205 0.85 19.52 2.31
CA ALA A 205 0.02 20.56 1.74
C ALA A 205 -0.65 20.12 0.42
N VAL A 206 0.07 19.45 -0.47
CA VAL A 206 -0.47 18.95 -1.75
C VAL A 206 -1.49 17.85 -1.50
N ARG A 207 -1.21 16.93 -0.57
CA ARG A 207 -2.13 15.84 -0.22
C ARG A 207 -3.43 16.36 0.41
N GLU A 208 -3.31 17.23 1.40
CA GLU A 208 -4.46 17.83 2.09
C GLU A 208 -5.35 18.60 1.12
N SER A 209 -4.75 19.38 0.21
CA SER A 209 -5.49 20.07 -0.84
C SER A 209 -6.26 19.11 -1.75
N ALA A 210 -5.63 18.01 -2.17
CA ALA A 210 -6.31 16.99 -2.99
C ALA A 210 -7.44 16.30 -2.20
N GLU A 211 -7.22 16.00 -0.92
CA GLU A 211 -8.23 15.39 -0.05
C GLU A 211 -9.44 16.30 0.19
N ASP A 212 -9.22 17.61 0.35
CA ASP A 212 -10.29 18.58 0.54
C ASP A 212 -11.18 18.68 -0.72
N VAL A 213 -10.56 18.72 -1.92
CA VAL A 213 -11.30 18.69 -3.18
C VAL A 213 -12.04 17.35 -3.36
N MET A 214 -11.43 16.21 -2.95
CA MET A 214 -12.09 14.91 -3.02
C MET A 214 -13.31 14.78 -2.08
N ARG A 215 -13.38 15.53 -0.99
CA ARG A 215 -14.54 15.51 -0.09
C ARG A 215 -15.75 16.25 -0.65
N ASP A 216 -15.55 17.17 -1.58
CA ASP A 216 -16.64 17.88 -2.23
C ASP A 216 -17.41 16.94 -3.17
N GLU A 217 -18.66 16.63 -2.84
CA GLU A 217 -19.52 15.72 -3.60
C GLU A 217 -20.04 16.33 -4.92
N GLU A 218 -19.95 17.63 -5.10
CA GLU A 218 -20.43 18.33 -6.30
C GLU A 218 -19.40 18.42 -7.43
N LEU A 219 -18.14 18.15 -7.12
CA LEU A 219 -17.05 18.21 -8.08
C LEU A 219 -16.79 16.87 -8.77
N ASP A 220 -16.92 16.85 -10.09
CA ASP A 220 -16.58 15.70 -10.94
C ASP A 220 -15.07 15.62 -11.19
N GLN A 221 -14.32 15.32 -10.14
CA GLN A 221 -12.85 15.23 -10.16
C GLN A 221 -12.38 13.78 -10.24
N THR A 222 -11.31 13.56 -10.96
CA THR A 222 -10.62 12.27 -11.04
C THR A 222 -9.29 12.33 -10.33
N THR A 223 -9.07 11.46 -9.35
CA THR A 223 -7.81 11.41 -8.62
C THR A 223 -6.99 10.20 -9.05
N VAL A 224 -5.78 10.46 -9.54
CA VAL A 224 -4.77 9.42 -9.82
C VAL A 224 -4.01 9.13 -8.53
N THR A 225 -3.94 7.86 -8.16
CA THR A 225 -3.42 7.47 -6.84
C THR A 225 -2.69 6.13 -6.86
N THR A 226 -1.94 5.88 -5.81
CA THR A 226 -1.37 4.56 -5.48
C THR A 226 -2.15 3.91 -4.33
N ALA A 227 -1.53 3.01 -3.58
CA ALA A 227 -2.14 2.34 -2.43
C ALA A 227 -2.62 3.29 -1.30
N THR A 228 -2.29 4.58 -1.34
CA THR A 228 -2.64 5.52 -0.26
C THR A 228 -4.14 5.74 -0.08
N LEU A 229 -4.93 5.57 -1.15
CA LEU A 229 -6.39 5.67 -1.10
C LEU A 229 -7.09 4.30 -1.05
N GLU A 230 -6.37 3.21 -0.85
CA GLU A 230 -6.97 1.89 -0.57
C GLU A 230 -7.66 1.86 0.79
N LEU A 231 -7.15 2.60 1.78
CA LEU A 231 -7.55 2.53 3.18
C LEU A 231 -7.92 3.90 3.76
N GLY A 232 -8.92 3.92 4.65
CA GLY A 232 -9.07 4.88 5.74
C GLY A 232 -9.52 6.31 5.42
N ILE A 233 -9.48 6.79 4.17
CA ILE A 233 -9.87 8.16 3.86
C ILE A 233 -11.32 8.17 3.37
N ASP A 234 -12.15 9.04 3.96
CA ASP A 234 -13.48 9.32 3.44
C ASP A 234 -13.38 10.33 2.29
N ILE A 235 -13.54 9.81 1.07
CA ILE A 235 -13.44 10.56 -0.18
C ILE A 235 -14.81 10.80 -0.82
N GLY A 236 -15.89 10.64 -0.04
CA GLY A 236 -17.25 10.85 -0.51
C GLY A 236 -17.70 9.77 -1.52
N ARG A 237 -18.66 10.17 -2.39
CA ARG A 237 -19.23 9.26 -3.39
C ARG A 237 -18.30 9.13 -4.58
N LEU A 238 -17.87 7.91 -4.87
CA LEU A 238 -17.14 7.55 -6.08
C LEU A 238 -18.04 6.73 -7.00
N GLU A 239 -18.04 7.08 -8.27
CA GLU A 239 -18.83 6.39 -9.28
C GLU A 239 -18.07 5.21 -9.87
N ARG A 240 -16.78 5.37 -10.12
CA ARG A 240 -15.95 4.37 -10.78
C ARG A 240 -14.52 4.38 -10.29
N ALA A 241 -13.91 3.21 -10.22
CA ALA A 241 -12.47 3.06 -10.06
C ALA A 241 -11.86 2.48 -11.33
N PHE A 242 -10.77 3.08 -11.79
CA PHE A 242 -9.88 2.52 -12.80
C PHE A 242 -8.69 1.90 -12.14
N GLN A 243 -8.21 0.82 -12.74
CA GLN A 243 -6.97 0.17 -12.33
C GLN A 243 -6.08 0.03 -13.55
N ILE A 244 -4.95 0.73 -13.55
CA ILE A 244 -3.92 0.56 -14.58
C ILE A 244 -3.11 -0.68 -14.24
N ASP A 245 -3.06 -1.62 -15.18
CA ASP A 245 -2.49 -2.95 -15.02
C ASP A 245 -3.10 -3.72 -13.83
N ALA A 246 -2.66 -4.94 -13.55
CA ALA A 246 -3.17 -5.69 -12.41
C ALA A 246 -2.53 -5.20 -11.10
N PRO A 247 -3.28 -5.06 -10.01
CA PRO A 247 -2.66 -4.84 -8.71
C PRO A 247 -1.87 -6.09 -8.31
N PHE A 248 -0.89 -5.94 -7.41
CA PHE A 248 -0.01 -7.04 -7.01
C PHE A 248 -0.69 -8.11 -6.17
N THR A 249 -1.86 -7.83 -5.60
CA THR A 249 -2.54 -8.73 -4.66
C THR A 249 -4.04 -8.69 -4.84
N VAL A 250 -4.71 -9.82 -4.56
CA VAL A 250 -6.18 -9.91 -4.52
C VAL A 250 -6.75 -8.98 -3.45
N SER A 251 -6.08 -8.86 -2.31
CA SER A 251 -6.48 -7.94 -1.25
C SER A 251 -6.50 -6.48 -1.72
N ALA A 252 -5.47 -6.02 -2.46
CA ALA A 252 -5.45 -4.66 -3.03
C ALA A 252 -6.60 -4.47 -4.02
N PHE A 253 -6.85 -5.45 -4.89
CA PHE A 253 -8.01 -5.44 -5.80
C PHE A 253 -9.33 -5.22 -5.05
N LEU A 254 -9.59 -6.00 -4.01
CA LEU A 254 -10.82 -5.91 -3.23
C LEU A 254 -10.97 -4.56 -2.51
N GLN A 255 -9.88 -4.04 -1.95
CA GLN A 255 -9.87 -2.74 -1.26
C GLN A 255 -10.14 -1.59 -2.23
N ARG A 256 -9.48 -1.60 -3.41
CA ARG A 256 -9.68 -0.59 -4.47
C ARG A 256 -11.12 -0.62 -4.98
N MET A 257 -11.65 -1.81 -5.24
CA MET A 257 -13.04 -1.98 -5.67
C MET A 257 -14.03 -1.51 -4.60
N GLY A 258 -13.75 -1.78 -3.32
CA GLY A 258 -14.57 -1.34 -2.18
C GLY A 258 -14.63 0.18 -1.99
N ARG A 259 -13.83 0.96 -2.73
CA ARG A 259 -13.95 2.43 -2.76
C ARG A 259 -15.18 2.92 -3.52
N THR A 260 -15.72 2.11 -4.41
CA THR A 260 -16.94 2.39 -5.18
C THR A 260 -18.16 1.61 -4.63
N GLY A 261 -19.33 1.83 -5.17
CA GLY A 261 -20.52 1.01 -4.83
C GLY A 261 -21.19 1.34 -3.49
N ARG A 262 -20.98 2.53 -2.96
CA ARG A 262 -21.66 2.97 -1.74
C ARG A 262 -23.15 3.31 -1.99
N ARG A 263 -23.98 3.20 -0.94
CA ARG A 263 -25.42 3.55 -0.94
C ARG A 263 -26.28 2.71 -1.91
N GLY A 264 -25.95 1.42 -2.06
CA GLY A 264 -26.80 0.47 -2.82
C GLY A 264 -26.47 0.35 -4.30
N SER A 265 -25.52 1.11 -4.82
CA SER A 265 -24.97 0.86 -6.17
C SER A 265 -23.91 -0.24 -6.12
N PRO A 266 -23.84 -1.12 -7.14
CA PRO A 266 -22.78 -2.12 -7.19
C PRO A 266 -21.41 -1.47 -7.34
N PRO A 267 -20.35 -1.98 -6.67
CA PRO A 267 -18.98 -1.55 -6.92
C PRO A 267 -18.61 -1.68 -8.39
N GLU A 268 -17.90 -0.68 -8.92
CA GLU A 268 -17.51 -0.63 -10.33
C GLU A 268 -16.00 -0.40 -10.47
N MET A 269 -15.32 -1.35 -11.12
CA MET A 269 -13.88 -1.26 -11.41
C MET A 269 -13.59 -1.60 -12.88
N TRP A 270 -12.75 -0.78 -13.49
CA TRP A 270 -12.31 -0.91 -14.87
C TRP A 270 -10.81 -1.09 -14.94
N PHE A 271 -10.39 -2.29 -15.35
CA PHE A 271 -8.99 -2.58 -15.59
C PHE A 271 -8.59 -2.06 -16.97
N VAL A 272 -7.48 -1.35 -17.03
CA VAL A 272 -6.84 -0.85 -18.24
C VAL A 272 -5.45 -1.48 -18.32
N MET A 273 -5.37 -2.60 -19.04
CA MET A 273 -4.12 -3.35 -19.22
C MET A 273 -3.33 -2.73 -20.37
N ARG A 274 -2.08 -2.34 -20.08
CA ARG A 274 -1.20 -1.64 -21.01
C ARG A 274 0.06 -2.45 -21.24
N GLU A 275 0.23 -3.03 -22.41
CA GLU A 275 1.37 -3.86 -22.78
C GLU A 275 2.09 -3.31 -24.00
N ASP A 276 3.41 -3.48 -24.00
CA ASP A 276 4.22 -3.11 -25.15
C ASP A 276 3.89 -4.02 -26.33
N ARG A 277 3.85 -3.45 -27.52
CA ARG A 277 3.66 -4.22 -28.74
C ARG A 277 4.86 -5.10 -29.02
N ALA A 278 4.61 -6.38 -29.31
CA ALA A 278 5.68 -7.29 -29.71
C ALA A 278 6.30 -6.88 -31.05
N GLU A 279 7.62 -6.68 -31.07
CA GLU A 279 8.39 -6.42 -32.27
C GLU A 279 8.75 -7.75 -33.00
N PRO A 280 9.11 -7.72 -34.29
CA PRO A 280 9.44 -8.95 -35.07
C PRO A 280 10.58 -9.82 -34.50
N ARG A 281 11.38 -9.27 -33.57
CA ARG A 281 12.50 -9.98 -32.91
C ARG A 281 12.25 -10.25 -31.42
N THR A 282 11.05 -9.96 -30.94
CA THR A 282 10.67 -10.19 -29.55
C THR A 282 10.69 -11.69 -29.24
N THR A 283 11.22 -12.07 -28.07
CA THR A 283 11.23 -13.46 -27.62
C THR A 283 9.81 -13.95 -27.35
N LEU A 284 9.53 -15.24 -27.55
CA LEU A 284 8.20 -15.81 -27.36
C LEU A 284 7.61 -15.48 -25.98
N GLY A 285 8.42 -15.48 -24.91
CA GLY A 285 7.97 -15.12 -23.58
C GLY A 285 7.49 -13.68 -23.44
N ALA A 286 8.05 -12.75 -24.20
CA ALA A 286 7.68 -11.33 -24.19
C ALA A 286 6.52 -11.02 -25.16
N THR A 287 6.06 -11.98 -25.97
CA THR A 287 4.83 -11.82 -26.78
C THR A 287 3.56 -12.18 -26.01
N ILE A 288 3.72 -12.78 -24.80
CA ILE A 288 2.57 -13.17 -23.98
C ILE A 288 2.07 -11.94 -23.22
N PRO A 289 0.76 -11.66 -23.24
CA PRO A 289 0.16 -10.52 -22.53
C PRO A 289 0.09 -10.79 -21.00
N TRP A 290 1.24 -10.69 -20.34
CA TRP A 290 1.37 -11.05 -18.91
C TRP A 290 0.51 -10.20 -18.01
N LYS A 291 0.36 -8.90 -18.28
CA LYS A 291 -0.45 -7.99 -17.48
C LYS A 291 -1.93 -8.35 -17.56
N LEU A 292 -2.40 -8.65 -18.77
CA LEU A 292 -3.77 -9.12 -18.98
C LEU A 292 -4.02 -10.44 -18.28
N LEU A 293 -3.12 -11.43 -18.44
CA LEU A 293 -3.24 -12.73 -17.80
C LEU A 293 -3.21 -12.61 -16.27
N GLN A 294 -2.36 -11.75 -15.72
CA GLN A 294 -2.32 -11.47 -14.29
C GLN A 294 -3.63 -10.89 -13.79
N GLY A 295 -4.23 -9.93 -14.52
CA GLY A 295 -5.51 -9.35 -14.17
C GLY A 295 -6.64 -10.37 -14.16
N ILE A 296 -6.71 -11.22 -15.18
CA ILE A 296 -7.70 -12.30 -15.27
C ILE A 296 -7.51 -13.30 -14.11
N ALA A 297 -6.28 -13.78 -13.90
CA ALA A 297 -5.97 -14.75 -12.84
C ALA A 297 -6.32 -14.22 -11.44
N LEU A 298 -6.01 -12.94 -11.18
CA LEU A 298 -6.31 -12.30 -9.90
C LEU A 298 -7.82 -12.26 -9.62
N VAL A 299 -8.63 -11.91 -10.63
CA VAL A 299 -10.09 -11.90 -10.51
C VAL A 299 -10.63 -13.32 -10.33
N GLN A 300 -10.12 -14.30 -11.10
CA GLN A 300 -10.55 -15.71 -11.01
C GLN A 300 -10.23 -16.31 -9.65
N LEU A 301 -9.04 -16.11 -9.10
CA LEU A 301 -8.66 -16.61 -7.78
C LEU A 301 -9.68 -16.23 -6.70
N TYR A 302 -10.17 -15.00 -6.75
CA TYR A 302 -11.19 -14.58 -5.79
C TYR A 302 -12.58 -15.10 -6.12
N LEU A 303 -12.98 -15.11 -7.40
CA LEU A 303 -14.33 -15.53 -7.78
C LEU A 303 -14.56 -17.04 -7.56
N GLU A 304 -13.56 -17.85 -7.93
CA GLU A 304 -13.66 -19.31 -7.86
C GLU A 304 -13.40 -19.84 -6.45
N ASP A 305 -12.29 -19.40 -5.82
CA ASP A 305 -11.82 -19.97 -4.56
C ASP A 305 -11.97 -19.04 -3.35
N ARG A 306 -12.45 -17.80 -3.53
CA ARG A 306 -12.42 -16.75 -2.49
C ARG A 306 -11.03 -16.54 -1.91
N TRP A 307 -10.03 -16.87 -2.71
CA TRP A 307 -8.66 -16.82 -2.28
C TRP A 307 -8.17 -15.37 -2.10
N VAL A 308 -7.55 -15.13 -0.98
CA VAL A 308 -6.82 -13.89 -0.65
C VAL A 308 -5.49 -14.31 -0.08
N GLU A 309 -4.43 -13.58 -0.39
CA GLU A 309 -3.08 -13.91 0.04
C GLU A 309 -3.00 -14.14 1.54
N PRO A 310 -2.55 -15.34 1.98
CA PRO A 310 -2.36 -15.61 3.40
C PRO A 310 -1.21 -14.77 3.96
N PRO A 311 -1.29 -14.35 5.23
CA PRO A 311 -0.18 -13.69 5.89
C PRO A 311 0.99 -14.66 6.08
N ARG A 312 2.22 -14.17 5.98
CA ARG A 312 3.43 -14.96 6.17
C ARG A 312 3.83 -14.99 7.65
N LEU A 313 3.11 -15.79 8.45
CA LEU A 313 3.37 -15.96 9.88
C LEU A 313 4.41 -17.07 10.19
N ASP A 314 4.90 -17.78 9.19
CA ASP A 314 5.86 -18.87 9.30
C ASP A 314 7.32 -18.42 9.37
N ARG A 315 7.59 -17.15 9.16
CA ARG A 315 8.93 -16.57 9.30
C ARG A 315 9.34 -16.47 10.76
N LEU A 316 10.63 -16.73 11.03
CA LEU A 316 11.24 -16.41 12.32
C LEU A 316 11.55 -14.90 12.36
N PRO A 317 10.96 -14.14 13.29
CA PRO A 317 11.04 -12.67 13.26
C PRO A 317 12.30 -12.15 13.97
N TYR A 318 13.50 -12.51 13.49
CA TYR A 318 14.76 -12.17 14.16
C TYR A 318 15.04 -10.67 14.24
N SER A 319 14.67 -9.88 13.23
CA SER A 319 14.79 -8.42 13.30
C SER A 319 13.92 -7.83 14.40
N LEU A 320 12.71 -8.36 14.55
CA LEU A 320 11.81 -7.95 15.61
C LEU A 320 12.27 -8.46 16.98
N LEU A 321 12.89 -9.65 17.06
CA LEU A 321 13.51 -10.18 18.26
C LEU A 321 14.60 -9.23 18.77
N TYR A 322 15.50 -8.78 17.88
CA TYR A 322 16.49 -7.77 18.19
C TYR A 322 15.84 -6.50 18.74
N HIS A 323 14.84 -5.97 18.02
CA HIS A 323 14.15 -4.75 18.38
C HIS A 323 13.48 -4.85 19.78
N GLN A 324 12.78 -5.95 20.06
CA GLN A 324 12.12 -6.16 21.34
C GLN A 324 13.12 -6.41 22.48
N THR A 325 14.25 -7.05 22.22
CA THR A 325 15.35 -7.22 23.17
C THR A 325 15.90 -5.89 23.60
N MET A 326 16.33 -5.05 22.66
CA MET A 326 16.85 -3.72 22.93
C MET A 326 15.82 -2.81 23.60
N ALA A 327 14.57 -2.84 23.13
CA ALA A 327 13.49 -2.04 23.72
C ALA A 327 13.12 -2.47 25.15
N THR A 328 13.22 -3.77 25.44
CA THR A 328 12.95 -4.30 26.80
C THR A 328 14.04 -3.88 27.76
N LEU A 329 15.29 -4.02 27.35
CA LEU A 329 16.45 -3.61 28.15
C LEU A 329 16.45 -2.09 28.38
N ALA A 330 16.19 -1.29 27.33
CA ALA A 330 16.10 0.16 27.42
C ALA A 330 14.99 0.67 28.37
N SER A 331 13.89 -0.06 28.49
CA SER A 331 12.78 0.32 29.36
C SER A 331 12.88 -0.23 30.78
N GLY A 332 13.54 -1.37 30.96
CA GLY A 332 13.63 -2.09 32.24
C GLY A 332 14.92 -1.85 33.00
N GLY A 333 15.94 -1.23 32.39
CA GLY A 333 17.26 -1.06 32.98
C GLY A 333 18.05 -2.37 33.04
N GLU A 334 18.95 -2.47 33.97
CA GLU A 334 19.76 -3.67 34.18
C GLU A 334 18.91 -4.88 34.51
N MET A 335 19.20 -6.02 33.88
CA MET A 335 18.55 -7.30 34.14
C MET A 335 19.45 -8.48 33.78
N THR A 336 19.27 -9.61 34.43
CA THR A 336 20.01 -10.82 34.06
C THR A 336 19.59 -11.35 32.69
N PRO A 337 20.46 -12.12 31.98
CA PRO A 337 20.11 -12.77 30.73
C PRO A 337 18.83 -13.61 30.82
N ALA A 338 18.63 -14.29 31.97
CA ALA A 338 17.44 -15.10 32.19
C ALA A 338 16.16 -14.26 32.31
N GLU A 339 16.21 -13.13 33.01
CA GLU A 339 15.10 -12.20 33.12
C GLU A 339 14.76 -11.56 31.76
N LEU A 340 15.78 -11.18 31.00
CA LEU A 340 15.58 -10.64 29.68
C LEU A 340 14.92 -11.68 28.75
N ALA A 341 15.42 -12.91 28.75
CA ALA A 341 14.82 -14.03 28.01
C ALA A 341 13.37 -14.26 28.43
N ALA A 342 13.08 -14.28 29.73
CA ALA A 342 11.73 -14.47 30.25
C ALA A 342 10.78 -13.34 29.81
N ARG A 343 11.25 -12.10 29.70
CA ARG A 343 10.42 -10.98 29.25
C ARG A 343 10.19 -10.96 27.75
N VAL A 344 11.18 -11.39 26.94
CA VAL A 344 11.14 -11.32 25.47
C VAL A 344 10.56 -12.60 24.87
N LEU A 345 11.09 -13.78 25.20
CA LEU A 345 10.69 -15.04 24.57
C LEU A 345 9.28 -15.51 24.96
N THR A 346 8.74 -15.00 26.07
CA THR A 346 7.35 -15.28 26.45
C THR A 346 6.32 -14.39 25.74
N LEU A 347 6.75 -13.43 24.91
CA LEU A 347 5.83 -12.75 24.00
C LEU A 347 5.32 -13.74 22.95
N GLY A 348 4.01 -13.80 22.77
CA GLY A 348 3.36 -14.79 21.92
C GLY A 348 3.86 -14.82 20.48
N TYR A 349 4.37 -13.70 19.97
CA TYR A 349 4.93 -13.61 18.63
C TYR A 349 6.26 -14.38 18.47
N PHE A 350 7.00 -14.62 19.56
CA PHE A 350 8.28 -15.34 19.57
C PHE A 350 8.18 -16.80 19.98
N HIS A 351 6.99 -17.39 20.04
CA HIS A 351 6.77 -18.78 20.48
C HIS A 351 7.58 -19.83 19.70
N ARG A 352 8.07 -19.51 18.50
CA ARG A 352 8.90 -20.38 17.65
C ARG A 352 10.40 -20.11 17.77
N VAL A 353 10.80 -19.06 18.46
CA VAL A 353 12.20 -18.70 18.66
C VAL A 353 12.77 -19.54 19.79
N SER A 354 13.86 -20.25 19.52
CA SER A 354 14.52 -21.06 20.55
C SER A 354 15.34 -20.21 21.52
N SER A 355 15.57 -20.74 22.71
CA SER A 355 16.48 -20.10 23.68
C SER A 355 17.92 -20.06 23.15
N GLU A 356 18.30 -21.00 22.29
CA GLU A 356 19.61 -21.01 21.66
C GLU A 356 19.76 -19.86 20.65
N ASP A 357 18.76 -19.63 19.79
CA ASP A 357 18.77 -18.49 18.88
C ASP A 357 18.88 -17.16 19.63
N PHE A 358 18.17 -17.06 20.75
CA PHE A 358 18.24 -15.88 21.60
C PHE A 358 19.62 -15.71 22.25
N ARG A 359 20.26 -16.81 22.69
CA ARG A 359 21.62 -16.78 23.22
C ARG A 359 22.63 -16.30 22.18
N ILE A 360 22.52 -16.80 20.95
CA ILE A 360 23.36 -16.37 19.82
C ILE A 360 23.18 -14.85 19.57
N LEU A 361 21.94 -14.38 19.57
CA LEU A 361 21.65 -12.95 19.43
C LEU A 361 22.32 -12.15 20.54
N LEU A 362 22.19 -12.54 21.81
CA LEU A 362 22.77 -11.81 22.93
C LEU A 362 24.30 -11.73 22.83
N HIS A 363 24.97 -12.82 22.48
CA HIS A 363 26.43 -12.81 22.25
C HIS A 363 26.82 -11.82 21.16
N HIS A 364 26.13 -11.88 20.03
CA HIS A 364 26.36 -10.94 18.94
C HIS A 364 26.17 -9.48 19.37
N LEU A 365 25.13 -9.18 20.17
CA LEU A 365 24.86 -7.83 20.65
C LEU A 365 25.92 -7.33 21.64
N ILE A 366 26.54 -8.23 22.40
CA ILE A 366 27.68 -7.90 23.26
C ILE A 366 28.90 -7.60 22.39
N ASP A 367 29.18 -8.41 21.39
CA ASP A 367 30.34 -8.25 20.50
C ASP A 367 30.34 -6.92 19.74
N ILE A 368 29.15 -6.41 19.37
CA ILE A 368 28.97 -5.12 18.67
C ILE A 368 28.67 -3.94 19.59
N ASP A 369 28.85 -4.10 20.92
CA ASP A 369 28.61 -3.08 21.95
C ASP A 369 27.18 -2.49 21.95
N HIS A 370 26.18 -3.26 21.49
CA HIS A 370 24.78 -2.90 21.66
C HIS A 370 24.26 -3.21 23.06
N ILE A 371 24.83 -4.24 23.69
CA ILE A 371 24.60 -4.64 25.07
C ILE A 371 25.95 -4.82 25.77
N GLN A 372 26.02 -4.47 27.05
CA GLN A 372 27.19 -4.70 27.88
C GLN A 372 26.84 -5.58 29.06
N LEU A 373 27.78 -6.45 29.48
CA LEU A 373 27.70 -7.27 30.65
C LEU A 373 28.30 -6.50 31.82
N THR A 374 27.55 -6.39 32.93
CA THR A 374 28.05 -5.77 34.17
C THR A 374 28.90 -6.74 34.98
N GLU A 375 29.64 -6.25 35.94
CA GLU A 375 30.45 -7.09 36.87
C GLU A 375 29.59 -8.07 37.68
N GLU A 376 28.34 -7.74 37.92
CA GLU A 376 27.36 -8.56 38.63
C GLU A 376 26.65 -9.58 37.74
N GLY A 377 26.98 -9.64 36.44
CA GLY A 377 26.40 -10.54 35.46
C GLY A 377 25.06 -10.06 34.92
N GLY A 378 24.70 -8.80 35.12
CA GLY A 378 23.55 -8.14 34.52
C GLY A 378 23.85 -7.68 33.08
N LEU A 379 22.82 -7.46 32.28
CA LEU A 379 22.87 -6.86 30.94
C LEU A 379 22.35 -5.43 31.00
N ILE A 380 23.07 -4.52 30.39
CA ILE A 380 22.65 -3.13 30.17
C ILE A 380 22.81 -2.77 28.69
N VAL A 381 22.18 -1.67 28.27
CA VAL A 381 22.38 -1.14 26.92
C VAL A 381 23.81 -0.59 26.80
N GLY A 382 24.57 -1.02 25.80
CA GLY A 382 25.92 -0.58 25.51
C GLY A 382 25.94 0.79 24.82
N ILE A 383 27.14 1.39 24.71
CA ILE A 383 27.31 2.74 24.16
C ILE A 383 26.85 2.81 22.69
N ALA A 384 27.18 1.80 21.88
CA ALA A 384 26.69 1.72 20.51
C ALA A 384 25.17 1.49 20.47
N GLY A 385 24.64 0.68 21.38
CA GLY A 385 23.20 0.44 21.54
C GLY A 385 22.42 1.70 21.92
N GLU A 386 22.96 2.57 22.79
CA GLU A 386 22.31 3.83 23.15
C GLU A 386 22.09 4.75 21.97
N ARG A 387 23.03 4.82 21.03
CA ARG A 387 22.90 5.61 19.80
C ARG A 387 21.74 5.10 18.94
N VAL A 388 21.56 3.78 18.91
CA VAL A 388 20.46 3.14 18.16
C VAL A 388 19.13 3.43 18.81
N ILE A 389 18.95 3.14 20.11
CA ILE A 389 17.67 3.28 20.80
C ILE A 389 17.21 4.72 21.00
N ASN A 390 18.15 5.70 20.96
CA ASN A 390 17.82 7.12 21.03
C ASN A 390 17.43 7.71 19.68
N SER A 391 17.61 6.97 18.58
CA SER A 391 17.13 7.39 17.26
C SER A 391 15.64 7.08 17.12
N TYR A 392 14.84 8.03 16.59
CA TYR A 392 13.45 7.79 16.27
C TYR A 392 13.26 6.65 15.25
N ARG A 393 14.23 6.41 14.38
CA ARG A 393 14.26 5.34 13.37
C ARG A 393 14.22 3.95 13.99
N PHE A 394 14.76 3.78 15.18
CA PHE A 394 14.70 2.50 15.90
C PHE A 394 13.27 2.04 16.19
N TYR A 395 12.33 2.97 16.33
CA TYR A 395 10.94 2.67 16.67
C TYR A 395 10.07 2.40 15.43
N GLY A 396 10.57 2.71 14.25
CA GLY A 396 9.97 2.34 12.98
C GLY A 396 10.55 1.02 12.50
N VAL A 397 9.73 -0.03 12.36
CA VAL A 397 10.14 -1.30 11.74
C VAL A 397 9.90 -1.20 10.24
N PHE A 398 10.55 -0.23 9.60
CA PHE A 398 10.45 0.02 8.16
C PHE A 398 11.83 -0.06 7.53
N GLN A 399 11.86 -0.63 6.33
CA GLN A 399 13.00 -0.43 5.45
C GLN A 399 12.85 0.99 4.87
N GLU A 400 13.68 1.92 5.33
CA GLU A 400 13.74 3.27 4.78
C GLU A 400 14.72 3.27 3.60
N ASN A 401 14.27 3.76 2.46
CA ASN A 401 15.16 4.17 1.38
C ASN A 401 15.63 5.60 1.68
N GLU A 402 16.83 5.94 1.27
CA GLU A 402 17.26 7.34 1.27
C GLU A 402 16.44 8.09 0.23
N GLU A 403 15.67 9.06 0.68
CA GLU A 403 14.80 9.87 -0.17
C GLU A 403 15.35 11.29 -0.29
N TYR A 404 15.24 11.85 -1.50
CA TYR A 404 15.57 13.24 -1.79
C TYR A 404 14.30 14.07 -1.79
N THR A 405 14.28 15.17 -1.04
CA THR A 405 13.17 16.12 -1.07
C THR A 405 13.28 17.02 -2.29
N VAL A 406 12.23 17.04 -3.12
CA VAL A 406 12.14 17.91 -4.30
C VAL A 406 11.49 19.23 -3.91
N ARG A 407 12.11 20.33 -4.31
CA ARG A 407 11.64 21.69 -4.02
C ARG A 407 11.63 22.56 -5.27
N ASN A 408 10.61 23.41 -5.34
CA ASN A 408 10.61 24.59 -6.20
C ASN A 408 10.72 25.82 -5.29
N GLU A 409 11.86 26.50 -5.32
CA GLU A 409 12.18 27.59 -4.39
C GLU A 409 11.99 27.18 -2.92
N SER A 410 10.97 27.73 -2.24
CA SER A 410 10.62 27.40 -0.86
C SER A 410 9.54 26.32 -0.72
N GLN A 411 8.85 25.96 -1.81
CA GLN A 411 7.76 24.99 -1.80
C GLN A 411 8.32 23.58 -1.91
N GLU A 412 7.91 22.71 -0.98
CA GLU A 412 8.17 21.29 -1.04
C GLU A 412 7.11 20.60 -1.89
N LEU A 413 7.54 19.87 -2.92
CA LEU A 413 6.67 19.15 -3.85
C LEU A 413 6.45 17.71 -3.40
N GLY A 414 7.49 17.06 -2.87
CA GLY A 414 7.45 15.68 -2.42
C GLY A 414 8.84 15.07 -2.34
N THR A 415 8.93 13.73 -2.31
CA THR A 415 10.20 13.01 -2.22
C THR A 415 10.36 11.99 -3.35
N ILE A 416 11.62 11.73 -3.74
CA ILE A 416 12.01 10.72 -4.73
C ILE A 416 13.19 9.90 -4.19
N VAL A 417 13.31 8.65 -4.60
CA VAL A 417 14.40 7.77 -4.15
C VAL A 417 15.67 7.98 -4.96
N LEU A 418 15.54 8.15 -6.26
CA LEU A 418 16.66 8.34 -7.18
C LEU A 418 16.48 9.66 -7.94
N PRO A 419 17.31 10.69 -7.65
CA PRO A 419 17.19 11.97 -8.36
C PRO A 419 17.70 11.82 -9.79
N PRO A 420 16.96 12.34 -10.80
CA PRO A 420 17.49 12.45 -12.15
C PRO A 420 18.69 13.42 -12.21
N PRO A 421 19.57 13.26 -13.20
CA PRO A 421 20.66 14.21 -13.43
C PRO A 421 20.14 15.66 -13.64
N VAL A 422 21.00 16.63 -13.30
CA VAL A 422 20.73 18.04 -13.59
C VAL A 422 20.50 18.23 -15.09
N GLY A 423 19.45 18.96 -15.45
CA GLY A 423 19.02 19.19 -16.83
C GLY A 423 18.01 18.16 -17.36
N GLU A 424 17.72 17.10 -16.62
CA GLU A 424 16.67 16.16 -16.98
C GLU A 424 15.31 16.53 -16.38
N LYS A 425 14.25 15.98 -16.98
CA LYS A 425 12.87 16.23 -16.55
C LYS A 425 12.43 15.22 -15.51
N LEU A 426 11.69 15.72 -14.53
CA LEU A 426 11.08 14.95 -13.44
C LEU A 426 9.58 15.21 -13.42
N ALA A 427 8.77 14.15 -13.36
CA ALA A 427 7.34 14.27 -13.06
C ALA A 427 7.13 14.14 -11.54
N ILE A 428 6.55 15.17 -10.91
CA ILE A 428 6.19 15.16 -9.49
C ILE A 428 5.08 16.18 -9.22
N ALA A 429 4.19 15.87 -8.28
CA ALA A 429 3.02 16.68 -7.95
C ALA A 429 2.09 16.92 -9.15
N GLY A 430 2.05 15.98 -10.11
CA GLY A 430 1.22 16.05 -11.31
C GLY A 430 1.68 17.07 -12.36
N ALA A 431 2.93 17.50 -12.31
CA ALA A 431 3.51 18.43 -13.28
C ALA A 431 4.92 17.97 -13.69
N THR A 432 5.41 18.53 -14.78
CA THR A 432 6.79 18.28 -15.26
C THR A 432 7.72 19.39 -14.77
N TRP A 433 8.86 18.98 -14.24
CA TRP A 433 9.88 19.84 -13.65
C TRP A 433 11.23 19.58 -14.27
N LEU A 434 12.03 20.61 -14.47
CA LEU A 434 13.43 20.51 -14.90
C LEU A 434 14.30 20.53 -13.65
N VAL A 435 15.16 19.50 -13.47
CA VAL A 435 16.10 19.43 -12.35
C VAL A 435 17.22 20.46 -12.57
N GLU A 436 17.34 21.42 -11.67
CA GLU A 436 18.38 22.47 -11.72
C GLU A 436 19.60 22.14 -10.87
N GLU A 437 19.38 21.55 -9.69
CA GLU A 437 20.45 21.24 -8.76
C GLU A 437 20.09 19.98 -7.93
N VAL A 438 21.10 19.16 -7.63
CA VAL A 438 20.99 18.00 -6.73
C VAL A 438 22.03 18.12 -5.63
N ASP A 439 21.60 18.37 -4.39
CA ASP A 439 22.44 18.33 -3.19
C ASP A 439 22.41 16.95 -2.55
N HIS A 440 23.37 16.10 -2.89
CA HIS A 440 23.49 14.74 -2.35
C HIS A 440 23.77 14.69 -0.85
N LYS A 441 24.33 15.76 -0.25
CA LYS A 441 24.63 15.79 1.19
C LYS A 441 23.40 16.08 2.04
N ARG A 442 22.53 16.93 1.51
CA ARG A 442 21.29 17.34 2.19
C ARG A 442 20.08 16.54 1.70
N HIS A 443 20.26 15.68 0.69
CA HIS A 443 19.20 14.95 0.01
C HIS A 443 18.09 15.91 -0.50
N LEU A 444 18.50 16.96 -1.23
CA LEU A 444 17.61 17.95 -1.81
C LEU A 444 17.76 17.98 -3.33
N VAL A 445 16.66 18.17 -4.02
CA VAL A 445 16.59 18.42 -5.45
C VAL A 445 15.84 19.73 -5.66
N TYR A 446 16.46 20.66 -6.36
CA TYR A 446 15.82 21.91 -6.79
C TYR A 446 15.38 21.78 -8.23
N ALA A 447 14.12 22.12 -8.50
CA ALA A 447 13.54 21.97 -9.82
C ALA A 447 12.59 23.13 -10.15
N THR A 448 12.53 23.53 -11.42
CA THR A 448 11.62 24.54 -11.94
C THR A 448 10.57 23.91 -12.84
N GLN A 449 9.35 24.42 -12.77
CA GLN A 449 8.25 23.90 -13.58
C GLN A 449 8.50 24.24 -15.06
N VAL A 450 8.33 23.22 -15.90
CA VAL A 450 8.38 23.36 -17.37
C VAL A 450 7.09 22.88 -17.98
N LYS A 451 6.70 23.56 -19.06
CA LYS A 451 5.50 23.19 -19.82
C LYS A 451 5.77 22.03 -20.77
#